data_8ecf1904d17236795de2dbb3999e08aa
#
_entry.id   8ecf1904d17236795de2dbb3999e08aa
#
_cell.length_a   1.000
_cell.length_b   1.000
_cell.length_c   1.000
_cell.angle_alpha   90.00
_cell.angle_beta   90.00
_cell.angle_gamma   90.00
#
_symmetry.space_group_name_H-M   'P 1'
#
loop_
_entity.id
_entity.type
_entity.pdbx_description
1 polymer ?
#
loop_
_entity_poly.entity_id
_entity_poly.type
_entity_poly.pdbx_seq_one_letter_code
_entity_poly.pdbx_strand_id
1 'polypeptide(L)'
;MSKNAITALFGQDLQVVNLGLESFGDTLSQLGTPVTSVEWKPPAGGDPELAVLLDRLEEAEASGKLNRAAANQEAVTRILKGKPTLVGIGIAKDTVPGMHKKLIMHAGPPVEWEDMAGPLRGAIIGGLIYEGLAKTPEEAEKLAASGEITFDPCHHHNAVGPMAGVTTASMPVWVMENSTFGNRAYCTLNEGLGKVLRYGANSKEVIDRLRWMEQELAPILKKALELHGPLDMKNLIAQVLQMGDEGHNRNRAGTSLFIREMAPYLVMLDEEKEKLAKVFRFMHENDHFFLNLTMPASKCTVDAAAGIEGSSLVYTMARNGTEFGIRLAGLPDRWFTGPASVVDGLYLPGFSADDAARDVGDSVITETCGIGGFAMAAAPAIVKFVGGSPADAVNFTRKMYEITLAENDTYQIPAMDFRGTPTGIDVVKVVEHGVLPAINTGIAHKDPGVGMVGAGLVKPPEKAFRDAFAAFAEKYT
;
A
#
# COMPACT_ATOMS: atom_id res chain seq x y z
N MET A 1 -28.16 -50.90 -20.41
CA MET A 1 -27.99 -49.42 -20.47
C MET A 1 -26.54 -48.91 -20.44
N SER A 2 -25.50 -49.76 -20.54
CA SER A 2 -24.13 -49.26 -20.39
C SER A 2 -23.27 -49.19 -21.65
N LYS A 3 -23.71 -49.69 -22.77
CA LYS A 3 -22.90 -49.69 -24.02
C LYS A 3 -22.79 -48.34 -24.73
N ASN A 4 -23.75 -47.43 -24.57
CA ASN A 4 -23.75 -46.17 -25.28
C ASN A 4 -22.84 -45.09 -24.67
N ALA A 5 -22.58 -45.10 -23.34
CA ALA A 5 -21.72 -44.13 -22.69
C ALA A 5 -20.23 -44.32 -23.03
N ILE A 6 -19.78 -45.58 -23.10
CA ILE A 6 -18.39 -45.92 -23.44
C ILE A 6 -18.11 -45.61 -24.91
N THR A 7 -19.07 -45.91 -25.80
CA THR A 7 -18.94 -45.66 -27.25
C THR A 7 -18.93 -44.14 -27.56
N ALA A 8 -19.64 -43.32 -26.76
CA ALA A 8 -19.63 -41.86 -26.88
C ALA A 8 -18.27 -41.27 -26.46
N LEU A 9 -17.58 -41.88 -25.49
CA LEU A 9 -16.26 -41.45 -25.04
C LEU A 9 -15.20 -41.65 -26.14
N PHE A 10 -15.27 -42.72 -26.90
CA PHE A 10 -14.31 -43.02 -27.98
C PHE A 10 -14.56 -42.21 -29.27
N GLY A 11 -15.63 -41.48 -29.35
CA GLY A 11 -15.95 -40.61 -30.49
C GLY A 11 -15.68 -39.13 -30.25
N GLN A 12 -15.14 -38.74 -29.11
CA GLN A 12 -14.80 -37.37 -28.77
C GLN A 12 -13.29 -37.16 -28.77
N ASP A 13 -12.83 -35.97 -29.12
CA ASP A 13 -11.44 -35.58 -28.96
C ASP A 13 -11.06 -35.60 -27.46
N LEU A 14 -10.03 -36.38 -27.15
CA LEU A 14 -9.53 -36.48 -25.77
C LEU A 14 -8.92 -35.14 -25.32
N GLN A 15 -9.42 -34.62 -24.25
CA GLN A 15 -8.79 -33.51 -23.51
C GLN A 15 -8.32 -34.07 -22.16
N VAL A 16 -7.02 -33.96 -21.90
CA VAL A 16 -6.42 -34.50 -20.69
C VAL A 16 -5.99 -33.40 -19.77
N VAL A 17 -6.37 -33.47 -18.50
CA VAL A 17 -5.81 -32.64 -17.42
C VAL A 17 -4.80 -33.50 -16.66
N ASN A 18 -3.53 -33.10 -16.69
CA ASN A 18 -2.46 -33.78 -15.96
C ASN A 18 -2.27 -33.10 -14.60
N LEU A 19 -2.50 -33.85 -13.53
CA LEU A 19 -2.26 -33.45 -12.13
C LEU A 19 -1.11 -34.31 -11.61
N GLY A 20 0.07 -33.74 -11.42
CA GLY A 20 1.22 -34.44 -10.86
C GLY A 20 2.47 -34.39 -11.74
N LEU A 21 3.07 -35.56 -12.03
CA LEU A 21 4.35 -35.59 -12.75
C LEU A 21 4.20 -35.10 -14.20
N GLU A 22 4.96 -34.07 -14.55
CA GLU A 22 4.97 -33.46 -15.90
C GLU A 22 5.25 -34.46 -17.00
N SER A 23 6.10 -35.49 -16.74
CA SER A 23 6.45 -36.53 -17.70
C SER A 23 5.26 -37.31 -18.25
N PHE A 24 4.15 -37.41 -17.51
CA PHE A 24 2.94 -38.03 -18.04
C PHE A 24 2.22 -37.13 -19.04
N GLY A 25 2.18 -35.84 -18.76
CA GLY A 25 1.65 -34.85 -19.68
C GLY A 25 2.47 -34.74 -20.97
N ASP A 26 3.79 -34.70 -20.83
CA ASP A 26 4.72 -34.63 -21.96
C ASP A 26 4.58 -35.86 -22.90
N THR A 27 4.45 -37.06 -22.35
CA THR A 27 4.26 -38.28 -23.12
C THR A 27 2.99 -38.21 -23.96
N LEU A 28 1.88 -37.76 -23.38
CA LEU A 28 0.59 -37.63 -24.08
C LEU A 28 0.64 -36.49 -25.14
N SER A 29 1.30 -35.38 -24.82
CA SER A 29 1.49 -34.27 -25.77
C SER A 29 2.32 -34.68 -26.99
N GLN A 30 3.37 -35.51 -26.80
CA GLN A 30 4.17 -36.10 -27.89
C GLN A 30 3.35 -37.02 -28.77
N LEU A 31 2.31 -37.65 -28.24
CA LEU A 31 1.37 -38.50 -28.97
C LEU A 31 0.23 -37.67 -29.64
N GLY A 32 0.29 -36.33 -29.57
CA GLY A 32 -0.68 -35.46 -30.21
C GLY A 32 -2.00 -35.27 -29.44
N THR A 33 -2.06 -35.71 -28.16
CA THR A 33 -3.21 -35.48 -27.30
C THR A 33 -3.11 -34.10 -26.64
N PRO A 34 -4.11 -33.22 -26.71
CA PRO A 34 -4.12 -32.00 -25.96
C PRO A 34 -4.09 -32.23 -24.45
N VAL A 35 -3.05 -31.75 -23.79
CA VAL A 35 -2.84 -31.88 -22.34
C VAL A 35 -2.76 -30.49 -21.70
N THR A 36 -3.54 -30.31 -20.66
CA THR A 36 -3.39 -29.18 -19.74
C THR A 36 -2.72 -29.68 -18.48
N SER A 37 -1.45 -29.32 -18.26
CA SER A 37 -0.75 -29.62 -17.01
C SER A 37 -1.10 -28.62 -15.94
N VAL A 38 -1.50 -29.10 -14.77
CA VAL A 38 -1.82 -28.30 -13.59
C VAL A 38 -0.79 -28.62 -12.51
N GLU A 39 -0.07 -27.62 -12.06
CA GLU A 39 0.80 -27.71 -10.88
C GLU A 39 -0.09 -27.74 -9.62
N TRP A 40 -0.45 -28.95 -9.18
CA TRP A 40 -1.24 -29.09 -7.97
C TRP A 40 -0.38 -28.81 -6.73
N LYS A 41 -0.87 -27.95 -5.86
CA LYS A 41 -0.32 -27.69 -4.53
C LYS A 41 -1.40 -27.97 -3.50
N PRO A 42 -1.05 -28.59 -2.36
CA PRO A 42 -2.04 -28.79 -1.31
C PRO A 42 -2.52 -27.43 -0.79
N PRO A 43 -3.83 -27.26 -0.52
CA PRO A 43 -4.36 -26.05 0.10
C PRO A 43 -3.56 -25.66 1.35
N ALA A 44 -3.40 -24.39 1.60
CA ALA A 44 -2.63 -23.85 2.73
C ALA A 44 -1.17 -24.38 2.81
N GLY A 45 -0.56 -24.71 1.66
CA GLY A 45 0.79 -25.27 1.63
C GLY A 45 0.92 -26.67 2.29
N GLY A 46 -0.20 -27.35 2.55
CA GLY A 46 -0.26 -28.64 3.24
C GLY A 46 -0.25 -28.54 4.77
N ASP A 47 -0.46 -27.37 5.32
CA ASP A 47 -0.61 -27.17 6.77
C ASP A 47 -1.94 -27.79 7.24
N PRO A 48 -1.92 -28.82 8.12
CA PRO A 48 -3.13 -29.53 8.50
C PRO A 48 -4.09 -28.71 9.36
N GLU A 49 -3.59 -27.75 10.15
CA GLU A 49 -4.42 -26.90 10.99
C GLU A 49 -5.19 -25.90 10.13
N LEU A 50 -4.52 -25.27 9.19
CA LEU A 50 -5.17 -24.35 8.25
C LEU A 50 -6.12 -25.09 7.29
N ALA A 51 -5.81 -26.30 6.86
CA ALA A 51 -6.69 -27.12 6.04
C ALA A 51 -8.02 -27.39 6.77
N VAL A 52 -7.98 -27.78 8.05
CA VAL A 52 -9.18 -27.97 8.88
C VAL A 52 -9.99 -26.68 9.00
N LEU A 53 -9.34 -25.52 9.10
CA LEU A 53 -10.05 -24.24 9.17
C LEU A 53 -10.68 -23.85 7.81
N LEU A 54 -10.05 -24.20 6.69
CA LEU A 54 -10.64 -24.05 5.36
C LEU A 54 -11.89 -24.92 5.22
N ASP A 55 -11.82 -26.20 5.59
CA ASP A 55 -12.96 -27.13 5.54
C ASP A 55 -14.15 -26.60 6.39
N ARG A 56 -13.88 -26.13 7.62
CA ARG A 56 -14.91 -25.55 8.48
C ARG A 56 -15.54 -24.30 7.86
N LEU A 57 -14.75 -23.46 7.21
CA LEU A 57 -15.24 -22.27 6.52
C LEU A 57 -16.18 -22.65 5.37
N GLU A 58 -15.80 -23.65 4.57
CA GLU A 58 -16.64 -24.19 3.50
C GLU A 58 -17.95 -24.77 4.05
N GLU A 59 -17.90 -25.52 5.16
CA GLU A 59 -19.10 -26.04 5.84
C GLU A 59 -20.03 -24.92 6.32
N ALA A 60 -19.45 -23.85 6.89
CA ALA A 60 -20.23 -22.68 7.33
C ALA A 60 -20.90 -21.96 6.16
N GLU A 61 -20.22 -21.86 5.01
CA GLU A 61 -20.77 -21.31 3.77
C GLU A 61 -21.86 -22.22 3.20
N ALA A 62 -21.61 -23.52 3.11
CA ALA A 62 -22.57 -24.51 2.59
C ALA A 62 -23.84 -24.61 3.44
N SER A 63 -23.72 -24.48 4.75
CA SER A 63 -24.87 -24.48 5.67
C SER A 63 -25.64 -23.16 5.70
N GLY A 64 -25.13 -22.09 5.05
CA GLY A 64 -25.70 -20.75 5.08
C GLY A 64 -25.47 -19.98 6.38
N LYS A 65 -24.61 -20.47 7.27
CA LYS A 65 -24.20 -19.77 8.49
C LYS A 65 -23.38 -18.53 8.17
N LEU A 66 -22.56 -18.59 7.10
CA LEU A 66 -21.77 -17.49 6.57
C LEU A 66 -22.10 -17.28 5.10
N ASN A 67 -22.27 -16.02 4.70
CA ASN A 67 -22.32 -15.65 3.28
C ASN A 67 -21.12 -14.74 2.91
N ARG A 68 -19.90 -15.33 2.99
CA ARG A 68 -18.66 -14.64 2.71
C ARG A 68 -18.63 -14.06 1.27
N ALA A 69 -19.18 -14.79 0.32
CA ALA A 69 -19.23 -14.36 -1.07
C ALA A 69 -19.98 -13.02 -1.22
N ALA A 70 -21.15 -12.88 -0.57
CA ALA A 70 -21.90 -11.62 -0.60
C ALA A 70 -21.21 -10.51 0.17
N ALA A 71 -20.62 -10.81 1.34
CA ALA A 71 -19.86 -9.83 2.12
C ALA A 71 -18.62 -9.33 1.39
N ASN A 72 -17.87 -10.22 0.74
CA ASN A 72 -16.72 -9.87 -0.09
C ASN A 72 -17.15 -9.07 -1.34
N GLN A 73 -18.26 -9.44 -1.97
CA GLN A 73 -18.78 -8.69 -3.11
C GLN A 73 -19.19 -7.27 -2.73
N GLU A 74 -19.80 -7.08 -1.56
CA GLU A 74 -20.12 -5.74 -1.03
C GLU A 74 -18.84 -4.96 -0.75
N ALA A 75 -17.85 -5.58 -0.09
CA ALA A 75 -16.59 -4.95 0.26
C ALA A 75 -15.82 -4.49 -0.99
N VAL A 76 -15.62 -5.37 -1.97
CA VAL A 76 -14.91 -5.00 -3.18
C VAL A 76 -15.69 -3.99 -4.04
N THR A 77 -17.02 -4.07 -4.05
CA THR A 77 -17.88 -3.10 -4.73
C THR A 77 -17.71 -1.70 -4.15
N ARG A 78 -17.58 -1.56 -2.83
CA ARG A 78 -17.29 -0.26 -2.21
C ARG A 78 -15.95 0.29 -2.64
N ILE A 79 -14.92 -0.53 -2.72
CA ILE A 79 -13.60 -0.12 -3.23
C ILE A 79 -13.72 0.35 -4.68
N LEU A 80 -14.35 -0.43 -5.55
CA LEU A 80 -14.50 -0.10 -6.98
C LEU A 80 -15.32 1.18 -7.20
N LYS A 81 -16.36 1.42 -6.39
CA LYS A 81 -17.20 2.62 -6.45
C LYS A 81 -16.62 3.83 -5.74
N GLY A 82 -15.56 3.66 -4.96
CA GLY A 82 -14.88 4.74 -4.27
C GLY A 82 -14.39 5.82 -5.24
N LYS A 83 -14.58 7.09 -4.86
CA LYS A 83 -14.13 8.26 -5.63
C LYS A 83 -13.28 9.16 -4.72
N PRO A 84 -11.98 8.85 -4.60
CA PRO A 84 -11.06 9.70 -3.85
C PRO A 84 -10.93 11.06 -4.53
N THR A 85 -11.21 12.11 -3.79
CA THR A 85 -11.21 13.49 -4.24
C THR A 85 -10.35 14.32 -3.30
N LEU A 86 -9.34 15.01 -3.80
CA LEU A 86 -8.54 15.94 -3.02
C LEU A 86 -9.37 17.20 -2.79
N VAL A 87 -9.72 17.48 -1.54
CA VAL A 87 -10.61 18.59 -1.19
C VAL A 87 -9.86 19.77 -0.52
N GLY A 88 -8.59 19.61 -0.17
CA GLY A 88 -7.81 20.72 0.39
C GLY A 88 -6.58 20.28 1.17
N ILE A 89 -6.03 21.25 1.88
CA ILE A 89 -4.92 21.08 2.84
C ILE A 89 -5.38 21.65 4.18
N GLY A 90 -5.15 20.90 5.26
CA GLY A 90 -5.39 21.33 6.64
C GLY A 90 -4.14 21.25 7.50
N ILE A 91 -4.22 21.73 8.74
CA ILE A 91 -3.20 21.45 9.77
C ILE A 91 -3.66 20.25 10.58
N ALA A 92 -2.75 19.32 10.86
CA ALA A 92 -3.09 18.04 11.45
C ALA A 92 -3.95 18.17 12.72
N LYS A 93 -3.59 19.06 13.66
CA LYS A 93 -4.33 19.26 14.92
C LYS A 93 -5.79 19.72 14.73
N ASP A 94 -6.08 20.39 13.61
CA ASP A 94 -7.41 20.98 13.34
C ASP A 94 -8.22 20.07 12.38
N THR A 95 -7.57 19.05 11.80
CA THR A 95 -8.12 18.30 10.66
C THR A 95 -8.19 16.82 10.90
N VAL A 96 -7.14 16.24 11.51
CA VAL A 96 -7.04 14.78 11.72
C VAL A 96 -7.73 14.40 13.02
N PRO A 97 -8.63 13.39 13.00
CA PRO A 97 -9.36 12.97 14.20
C PRO A 97 -8.42 12.56 15.35
N GLY A 98 -8.66 13.08 16.53
CA GLY A 98 -7.91 12.75 17.74
C GLY A 98 -6.51 13.34 17.85
N MET A 99 -6.04 14.11 16.85
CA MET A 99 -4.71 14.74 16.89
C MET A 99 -4.63 15.80 17.99
N HIS A 100 -3.57 15.73 18.76
CA HIS A 100 -3.23 16.71 19.78
C HIS A 100 -1.71 16.88 19.95
N LYS A 101 -1.28 17.91 20.68
CA LYS A 101 0.14 18.33 20.74
C LYS A 101 1.11 17.24 21.22
N LYS A 102 0.67 16.29 22.06
CA LYS A 102 1.49 15.20 22.59
C LYS A 102 1.26 13.86 21.89
N LEU A 103 0.51 13.83 20.79
CA LEU A 103 0.34 12.67 19.94
C LEU A 103 1.29 12.77 18.74
N ILE A 104 2.07 11.74 18.52
CA ILE A 104 2.80 11.51 17.27
C ILE A 104 2.22 10.26 16.62
N MET A 105 1.55 10.44 15.48
CA MET A 105 1.14 9.30 14.69
C MET A 105 2.30 8.78 13.86
N HIS A 106 2.38 7.47 13.70
CA HIS A 106 3.47 6.80 12.98
C HIS A 106 2.94 5.81 11.93
N ALA A 107 3.77 5.48 10.94
CA ALA A 107 3.49 4.42 9.98
C ALA A 107 3.50 3.04 10.65
N GLY A 108 2.70 2.12 10.08
CA GLY A 108 2.66 0.71 10.48
C GLY A 108 1.67 0.37 11.60
N PRO A 109 1.67 -0.90 12.02
CA PRO A 109 0.90 -1.35 13.18
C PRO A 109 1.44 -0.76 14.49
N PRO A 110 0.71 -0.88 15.62
CA PRO A 110 1.18 -0.41 16.92
C PRO A 110 2.59 -0.91 17.26
N VAL A 111 3.42 -0.04 17.80
CA VAL A 111 4.80 -0.37 18.22
C VAL A 111 5.21 0.54 19.37
N GLU A 112 5.81 -0.03 20.40
CA GLU A 112 6.33 0.70 21.54
C GLU A 112 7.67 1.38 21.19
N TRP A 113 8.00 2.48 21.91
CA TRP A 113 9.22 3.26 21.64
C TRP A 113 10.48 2.40 21.60
N GLU A 114 10.59 1.45 22.52
CA GLU A 114 11.74 0.58 22.69
C GLU A 114 11.98 -0.36 21.50
N ASP A 115 10.90 -0.70 20.79
CA ASP A 115 10.91 -1.63 19.65
C ASP A 115 10.95 -0.92 18.29
N MET A 116 10.89 0.42 18.27
CA MET A 116 10.88 1.18 17.01
C MET A 116 12.20 1.08 16.27
N ALA A 117 12.13 0.88 14.96
CA ALA A 117 13.29 0.88 14.06
C ALA A 117 13.98 2.26 14.03
N GLY A 118 15.30 2.26 13.74
CA GLY A 118 16.13 3.47 13.72
C GLY A 118 15.54 4.65 12.93
N PRO A 119 15.11 4.47 11.65
CA PRO A 119 14.48 5.55 10.88
C PRO A 119 13.24 6.12 11.57
N LEU A 120 12.40 5.29 12.20
CA LEU A 120 11.19 5.73 12.89
C LEU A 120 11.53 6.52 14.14
N ARG A 121 12.48 6.05 14.97
CA ARG A 121 12.99 6.82 16.13
C ARG A 121 13.52 8.20 15.69
N GLY A 122 14.34 8.24 14.64
CA GLY A 122 14.87 9.49 14.11
C GLY A 122 13.78 10.46 13.64
N ALA A 123 12.71 9.95 13.00
CA ALA A 123 11.59 10.75 12.58
C ALA A 123 10.77 11.31 13.75
N ILE A 124 10.57 10.52 14.81
CA ILE A 124 9.91 10.97 16.05
C ILE A 124 10.73 12.05 16.74
N ILE A 125 12.05 11.86 16.87
CA ILE A 125 12.96 12.88 17.42
C ILE A 125 12.82 14.19 16.64
N GLY A 126 12.87 14.13 15.32
CA GLY A 126 12.68 15.30 14.47
C GLY A 126 11.30 15.93 14.61
N GLY A 127 10.25 15.14 14.74
CA GLY A 127 8.88 15.60 14.99
C GLY A 127 8.75 16.37 16.31
N LEU A 128 9.37 15.85 17.40
CA LEU A 128 9.39 16.51 18.70
C LEU A 128 10.14 17.86 18.66
N ILE A 129 11.27 17.92 17.93
CA ILE A 129 12.01 19.17 17.71
C ILE A 129 11.19 20.15 16.87
N TYR A 130 10.53 19.67 15.80
CA TYR A 130 9.66 20.47 14.96
C TYR A 130 8.49 21.08 15.73
N GLU A 131 7.86 20.32 16.64
CA GLU A 131 6.78 20.81 17.51
C GLU A 131 7.29 21.76 18.65
N GLY A 132 8.61 21.90 18.80
CA GLY A 132 9.20 22.67 19.90
C GLY A 132 9.01 22.05 21.27
N LEU A 133 8.78 20.73 21.32
CA LEU A 133 8.66 19.96 22.57
C LEU A 133 10.05 19.58 23.12
N ALA A 134 11.05 19.54 22.26
CA ALA A 134 12.46 19.37 22.61
C ALA A 134 13.33 20.32 21.78
N LYS A 135 14.53 20.65 22.29
CA LYS A 135 15.48 21.55 21.61
C LYS A 135 16.62 20.78 20.94
N THR A 136 16.95 19.62 21.46
CA THR A 136 18.04 18.76 20.95
C THR A 136 17.55 17.33 20.73
N PRO A 137 18.24 16.53 19.90
CA PRO A 137 17.92 15.12 19.74
C PRO A 137 17.92 14.34 21.05
N GLU A 138 18.85 14.62 21.97
CA GLU A 138 18.95 13.96 23.27
C GLU A 138 17.78 14.29 24.20
N GLU A 139 17.30 15.54 24.17
CA GLU A 139 16.08 15.94 24.88
C GLU A 139 14.84 15.25 24.29
N ALA A 140 14.76 15.19 22.96
CA ALA A 140 13.65 14.54 22.26
C ALA A 140 13.61 13.03 22.54
N GLU A 141 14.76 12.35 22.56
CA GLU A 141 14.84 10.92 22.88
C GLU A 141 14.39 10.64 24.32
N LYS A 142 14.85 11.45 25.28
CA LYS A 142 14.39 11.34 26.68
C LYS A 142 12.90 11.56 26.83
N LEU A 143 12.36 12.55 26.11
CA LEU A 143 10.94 12.84 26.13
C LEU A 143 10.12 11.71 25.48
N ALA A 144 10.58 11.13 24.37
CA ALA A 144 9.95 9.99 23.74
C ALA A 144 9.90 8.76 24.67
N ALA A 145 10.99 8.50 25.41
CA ALA A 145 11.08 7.38 26.33
C ALA A 145 10.38 7.63 27.69
N SER A 146 9.89 8.84 27.96
CA SER A 146 9.33 9.20 29.27
C SER A 146 7.89 8.72 29.51
N GLY A 147 7.18 8.31 28.45
CA GLY A 147 5.74 8.02 28.50
C GLY A 147 4.84 9.27 28.44
N GLU A 148 5.41 10.48 28.29
CA GLU A 148 4.63 11.71 28.16
C GLU A 148 4.08 11.92 26.75
N ILE A 149 4.67 11.28 25.76
CA ILE A 149 4.26 11.31 24.35
C ILE A 149 3.48 10.04 24.04
N THR A 150 2.33 10.21 23.40
CA THR A 150 1.54 9.11 22.88
C THR A 150 2.00 8.79 21.47
N PHE A 151 2.23 7.52 21.18
CA PHE A 151 2.48 7.01 19.83
C PHE A 151 1.27 6.18 19.41
N ASP A 152 0.77 6.42 18.19
CA ASP A 152 -0.35 5.64 17.67
C ASP A 152 -0.26 5.51 16.14
N PRO A 153 -0.69 4.38 15.56
CA PRO A 153 -0.72 4.21 14.12
C PRO A 153 -1.49 5.30 13.38
N CYS A 154 -0.92 5.81 12.28
CA CYS A 154 -1.63 6.70 11.36
C CYS A 154 -3.01 6.12 10.97
N HIS A 155 -3.08 4.80 10.76
CA HIS A 155 -4.30 4.11 10.38
C HIS A 155 -5.45 4.20 11.38
N HIS A 156 -5.19 4.44 12.68
CA HIS A 156 -6.21 4.64 13.69
C HIS A 156 -6.88 6.02 13.59
N HIS A 157 -6.22 6.95 12.91
CA HIS A 157 -6.66 8.33 12.72
C HIS A 157 -7.04 8.64 11.27
N ASN A 158 -7.36 7.63 10.48
CA ASN A 158 -7.62 7.77 9.03
C ASN A 158 -6.46 8.40 8.26
N ALA A 159 -5.24 8.29 8.74
CA ALA A 159 -4.05 8.84 8.13
C ALA A 159 -3.10 7.75 7.63
N VAL A 160 -2.11 8.14 6.83
CA VAL A 160 -1.04 7.29 6.32
C VAL A 160 0.27 8.07 6.26
N GLY A 161 1.39 7.40 6.52
CA GLY A 161 2.74 7.97 6.47
C GLY A 161 3.70 7.15 5.61
N PRO A 162 4.36 7.74 4.58
CA PRO A 162 5.33 7.02 3.75
C PRO A 162 6.64 6.78 4.51
N MET A 163 7.28 5.63 4.30
CA MET A 163 8.52 5.26 4.98
C MET A 163 8.36 5.38 6.51
N ALA A 164 9.35 5.85 7.24
CA ALA A 164 9.23 6.20 8.65
C ALA A 164 8.39 7.47 8.85
N GLY A 165 7.25 7.57 8.12
CA GLY A 165 6.39 8.73 8.14
C GLY A 165 5.74 8.93 9.49
N VAL A 166 5.95 10.13 10.05
CA VAL A 166 5.26 10.58 11.25
C VAL A 166 4.39 11.80 10.92
N THR A 167 3.30 11.94 11.65
CA THR A 167 2.47 13.14 11.59
C THR A 167 2.34 13.72 12.99
N THR A 168 2.66 15.01 13.11
CA THR A 168 2.57 15.76 14.36
C THR A 168 1.55 16.90 14.25
N ALA A 169 1.21 17.52 15.37
CA ALA A 169 0.08 18.45 15.47
C ALA A 169 0.13 19.64 14.50
N SER A 170 1.31 20.21 14.25
CA SER A 170 1.48 21.42 13.41
C SER A 170 1.72 21.10 11.93
N MET A 171 1.90 19.82 11.55
CA MET A 171 2.18 19.48 10.16
C MET A 171 0.98 19.73 9.24
N PRO A 172 1.22 20.29 8.02
CA PRO A 172 0.20 20.35 7.00
C PRO A 172 -0.09 18.96 6.44
N VAL A 173 -1.37 18.68 6.20
CA VAL A 173 -1.85 17.40 5.66
C VAL A 173 -2.78 17.61 4.49
N TRP A 174 -2.65 16.77 3.47
CA TRP A 174 -3.64 16.59 2.42
C TRP A 174 -4.94 16.07 3.02
N VAL A 175 -6.07 16.62 2.58
CA VAL A 175 -7.41 16.15 2.94
C VAL A 175 -8.03 15.47 1.73
N MET A 176 -8.12 14.16 1.81
CA MET A 176 -8.74 13.33 0.79
C MET A 176 -10.12 12.90 1.26
N GLU A 177 -11.13 13.04 0.42
CA GLU A 177 -12.50 12.61 0.70
C GLU A 177 -12.95 11.60 -0.32
N ASN A 178 -13.51 10.51 0.13
CA ASN A 178 -14.24 9.60 -0.75
C ASN A 178 -15.64 10.19 -1.01
N SER A 179 -15.83 10.87 -2.13
CA SER A 179 -17.07 11.56 -2.44
C SER A 179 -18.28 10.62 -2.62
N THR A 180 -18.05 9.29 -2.74
CA THR A 180 -19.12 8.30 -2.79
C THR A 180 -19.62 7.92 -1.40
N PHE A 181 -18.71 7.78 -0.42
CA PHE A 181 -19.03 7.24 0.92
C PHE A 181 -18.82 8.25 2.06
N GLY A 182 -18.23 9.41 1.77
CA GLY A 182 -18.06 10.52 2.71
C GLY A 182 -16.93 10.36 3.73
N ASN A 183 -16.23 9.22 3.72
CA ASN A 183 -15.07 9.02 4.60
C ASN A 183 -13.85 9.79 4.08
N ARG A 184 -12.96 10.17 5.02
CA ARG A 184 -11.76 10.96 4.73
C ARG A 184 -10.49 10.22 5.07
N ALA A 185 -9.40 10.62 4.39
CA ALA A 185 -8.05 10.16 4.72
C ALA A 185 -7.05 11.32 4.63
N TYR A 186 -5.95 11.20 5.37
CA TYR A 186 -4.97 12.25 5.55
C TYR A 186 -3.54 11.73 5.33
N CYS A 187 -2.68 12.61 4.81
CA CYS A 187 -1.25 12.34 4.70
C CYS A 187 -0.48 13.67 4.73
N THR A 188 0.69 13.71 5.35
CA THR A 188 1.58 14.88 5.27
C THR A 188 2.01 15.14 3.83
N LEU A 189 2.50 16.35 3.53
CA LEU A 189 3.10 16.66 2.24
C LEU A 189 4.44 15.93 2.11
N ASN A 190 4.82 15.53 0.89
CA ASN A 190 6.06 14.79 0.64
C ASN A 190 7.28 15.72 0.67
N GLU A 191 8.23 15.42 1.55
CA GLU A 191 9.45 16.20 1.79
C GLU A 191 10.55 16.02 0.73
N GLY A 192 10.39 15.05 -0.17
CA GLY A 192 11.40 14.64 -1.14
C GLY A 192 12.17 13.37 -0.72
N LEU A 193 13.32 13.17 -1.37
CA LEU A 193 14.23 12.05 -1.14
C LEU A 193 15.50 12.53 -0.40
N GLY A 194 16.30 11.58 0.10
CA GLY A 194 17.56 11.86 0.78
C GLY A 194 17.40 12.15 2.25
N LYS A 195 18.10 13.17 2.75
CA LYS A 195 18.04 13.58 4.17
C LYS A 195 16.76 14.36 4.48
N VAL A 196 15.71 13.64 4.79
CA VAL A 196 14.38 14.16 5.14
C VAL A 196 13.81 13.43 6.36
N LEU A 197 12.79 13.99 7.00
CA LEU A 197 12.23 13.45 8.26
C LEU A 197 11.76 12.01 8.08
N ARG A 198 11.06 11.69 7.00
CA ARG A 198 10.55 10.33 6.74
C ARG A 198 11.63 9.25 6.55
N TYR A 199 12.90 9.61 6.51
CA TYR A 199 14.06 8.70 6.61
C TYR A 199 14.81 8.86 7.92
N GLY A 200 14.18 9.49 8.92
CA GLY A 200 14.75 9.68 10.26
C GLY A 200 15.74 10.82 10.39
N ALA A 201 15.90 11.67 9.37
CA ALA A 201 16.78 12.84 9.48
C ALA A 201 16.08 13.94 10.31
N ASN A 202 16.84 14.57 11.20
CA ASN A 202 16.34 15.58 12.13
C ASN A 202 17.29 16.78 12.31
N SER A 203 18.20 17.01 11.35
CA SER A 203 19.08 18.17 11.36
C SER A 203 18.31 19.48 11.23
N LYS A 204 18.97 20.59 11.57
CA LYS A 204 18.39 21.93 11.43
C LYS A 204 17.84 22.16 10.01
N GLU A 205 18.55 21.73 8.97
CA GLU A 205 18.11 21.85 7.57
C GLU A 205 16.77 21.13 7.31
N VAL A 206 16.59 19.95 7.90
CA VAL A 206 15.33 19.17 7.79
C VAL A 206 14.19 19.93 8.49
N ILE A 207 14.43 20.43 9.70
CA ILE A 207 13.43 21.21 10.45
C ILE A 207 13.09 22.52 9.72
N ASP A 208 14.08 23.22 9.19
CA ASP A 208 13.85 24.45 8.41
C ASP A 208 13.01 24.16 7.14
N ARG A 209 13.24 23.00 6.46
CA ARG A 209 12.42 22.56 5.33
C ARG A 209 10.97 22.29 5.75
N LEU A 210 10.73 21.60 6.86
CA LEU A 210 9.38 21.36 7.38
C LEU A 210 8.66 22.69 7.70
N ARG A 211 9.39 23.66 8.31
CA ARG A 211 8.85 24.99 8.57
C ARG A 211 8.50 25.72 7.27
N TRP A 212 9.33 25.63 6.26
CA TRP A 212 9.02 26.20 4.95
C TRP A 212 7.79 25.53 4.32
N MET A 213 7.67 24.21 4.43
CA MET A 213 6.49 23.48 3.94
C MET A 213 5.21 23.91 4.66
N GLU A 214 5.28 24.13 5.97
CA GLU A 214 4.17 24.63 6.78
C GLU A 214 3.78 26.08 6.40
N GLN A 215 4.78 26.97 6.27
CA GLN A 215 4.57 28.42 6.21
C GLN A 215 4.40 28.96 4.79
N GLU A 216 4.97 28.30 3.78
CA GLU A 216 4.92 28.75 2.39
C GLU A 216 4.27 27.73 1.45
N LEU A 217 4.79 26.49 1.38
CA LEU A 217 4.35 25.49 0.41
C LEU A 217 2.85 25.16 0.58
N ALA A 218 2.45 24.77 1.77
CA ALA A 218 1.08 24.33 2.04
C ALA A 218 0.06 25.46 1.88
N PRO A 219 0.28 26.69 2.38
CA PRO A 219 -0.64 27.80 2.14
C PRO A 219 -0.79 28.17 0.66
N ILE A 220 0.29 28.16 -0.12
CA ILE A 220 0.24 28.46 -1.56
C ILE A 220 -0.55 27.38 -2.31
N LEU A 221 -0.24 26.09 -2.05
CA LEU A 221 -0.97 24.98 -2.66
C LEU A 221 -2.45 24.96 -2.24
N LYS A 222 -2.75 25.30 -0.97
CA LYS A 222 -4.13 25.41 -0.48
C LYS A 222 -4.92 26.45 -1.25
N LYS A 223 -4.38 27.67 -1.43
CA LYS A 223 -5.02 28.75 -2.21
C LYS A 223 -5.26 28.31 -3.67
N ALA A 224 -4.28 27.63 -4.28
CA ALA A 224 -4.43 27.15 -5.65
C ALA A 224 -5.52 26.07 -5.75
N LEU A 225 -5.62 25.16 -4.78
CA LEU A 225 -6.69 24.16 -4.70
C LEU A 225 -8.06 24.78 -4.48
N GLU A 226 -8.16 25.83 -3.67
CA GLU A 226 -9.40 26.57 -3.45
C GLU A 226 -9.91 27.23 -4.76
N LEU A 227 -9.00 27.71 -5.62
CA LEU A 227 -9.35 28.21 -6.95
C LEU A 227 -9.71 27.10 -7.95
N HIS A 228 -9.01 25.96 -7.88
CA HIS A 228 -9.28 24.79 -8.73
C HIS A 228 -10.64 24.15 -8.37
N GLY A 229 -10.94 24.06 -7.08
CA GLY A 229 -11.98 23.20 -6.53
C GLY A 229 -11.49 21.76 -6.31
N PRO A 230 -12.40 20.84 -5.95
CA PRO A 230 -12.06 19.43 -5.69
C PRO A 230 -11.42 18.73 -6.90
N LEU A 231 -10.30 18.02 -6.68
CA LEU A 231 -9.56 17.33 -7.74
C LEU A 231 -9.85 15.81 -7.72
N ASP A 232 -10.30 15.26 -8.85
CA ASP A 232 -10.59 13.84 -9.03
C ASP A 232 -9.30 13.01 -9.08
N MET A 233 -8.93 12.43 -7.94
CA MET A 233 -7.72 11.63 -7.81
C MET A 233 -7.85 10.26 -8.48
N LYS A 234 -9.06 9.69 -8.57
CA LYS A 234 -9.25 8.41 -9.25
C LYS A 234 -8.88 8.52 -10.74
N ASN A 235 -9.33 9.59 -11.38
CA ASN A 235 -9.00 9.87 -12.77
C ASN A 235 -7.50 10.15 -12.97
N LEU A 236 -6.88 10.93 -12.08
CA LEU A 236 -5.43 11.18 -12.17
C LEU A 236 -4.62 9.88 -12.03
N ILE A 237 -4.94 9.03 -11.05
CA ILE A 237 -4.25 7.75 -10.84
C ILE A 237 -4.45 6.83 -12.06
N ALA A 238 -5.64 6.80 -12.66
CA ALA A 238 -5.86 6.04 -13.89
C ALA A 238 -4.94 6.51 -15.03
N GLN A 239 -4.77 7.82 -15.21
CA GLN A 239 -3.83 8.38 -16.19
C GLN A 239 -2.37 8.05 -15.84
N VAL A 240 -1.99 8.09 -14.58
CA VAL A 240 -0.65 7.70 -14.07
C VAL A 240 -0.29 6.29 -14.54
N LEU A 241 -1.20 5.32 -14.36
CA LEU A 241 -0.99 3.95 -14.82
C LEU A 241 -0.81 3.86 -16.35
N GLN A 242 -1.57 4.62 -17.12
CA GLN A 242 -1.46 4.68 -18.58
C GLN A 242 -0.17 5.37 -19.06
N MET A 243 0.48 6.17 -18.21
CA MET A 243 1.71 6.87 -18.51
C MET A 243 2.99 6.13 -18.06
N GLY A 244 2.86 4.86 -17.68
CA GLY A 244 4.02 4.03 -17.32
C GLY A 244 4.52 4.23 -15.89
N ASP A 245 3.60 4.50 -14.98
CA ASP A 245 3.83 4.72 -13.57
C ASP A 245 2.88 3.82 -12.76
N GLU A 246 3.31 3.23 -11.65
CA GLU A 246 2.47 2.30 -10.86
C GLU A 246 1.92 2.93 -9.56
N GLY A 247 2.29 4.18 -9.29
CA GLY A 247 1.72 4.98 -8.21
C GLY A 247 2.22 4.67 -6.80
N HIS A 248 3.28 3.87 -6.65
CA HIS A 248 3.95 3.62 -5.38
C HIS A 248 5.42 4.02 -5.41
N ASN A 249 6.26 3.23 -6.03
CA ASN A 249 7.71 3.47 -6.08
C ASN A 249 8.10 4.41 -7.22
N ARG A 250 7.30 4.46 -8.27
CA ARG A 250 7.34 5.50 -9.30
C ARG A 250 6.15 6.43 -9.11
N ASN A 251 6.42 7.73 -9.10
CA ASN A 251 5.41 8.77 -8.95
C ASN A 251 5.68 9.97 -9.87
N ARG A 252 6.59 9.80 -10.83
CA ARG A 252 7.02 10.87 -11.72
C ARG A 252 5.91 11.34 -12.64
N ALA A 253 5.15 10.40 -13.21
CA ALA A 253 4.01 10.75 -14.05
C ALA A 253 2.93 11.46 -13.23
N GLY A 254 2.63 10.93 -12.02
CA GLY A 254 1.67 11.54 -11.11
C GLY A 254 2.06 12.95 -10.69
N THR A 255 3.33 13.16 -10.31
CA THR A 255 3.84 14.51 -9.98
C THR A 255 3.72 15.46 -11.18
N SER A 256 4.06 15.01 -12.39
CA SER A 256 3.95 15.83 -13.60
C SER A 256 2.50 16.20 -13.92
N LEU A 257 1.57 15.26 -13.78
CA LEU A 257 0.13 15.52 -13.96
C LEU A 257 -0.39 16.49 -12.91
N PHE A 258 -0.03 16.31 -11.64
CA PHE A 258 -0.45 17.21 -10.57
C PHE A 258 0.05 18.65 -10.80
N ILE A 259 1.33 18.80 -11.19
CA ILE A 259 1.88 20.13 -11.56
C ILE A 259 1.10 20.73 -12.71
N ARG A 260 0.80 19.94 -13.75
CA ARG A 260 0.03 20.39 -14.92
C ARG A 260 -1.38 20.87 -14.53
N GLU A 261 -2.07 20.14 -13.66
CA GLU A 261 -3.40 20.52 -13.18
C GLU A 261 -3.36 21.79 -12.33
N MET A 262 -2.35 21.92 -11.47
CA MET A 262 -2.26 23.04 -10.53
C MET A 262 -1.65 24.32 -11.13
N ALA A 263 -0.86 24.21 -12.19
CA ALA A 263 -0.11 25.33 -12.75
C ALA A 263 -0.98 26.55 -13.13
N PRO A 264 -2.14 26.43 -13.81
CA PRO A 264 -3.00 27.56 -14.14
C PRO A 264 -3.44 28.35 -12.90
N TYR A 265 -3.75 27.65 -11.82
CA TYR A 265 -4.24 28.25 -10.57
C TYR A 265 -3.12 28.85 -9.73
N LEU A 266 -1.94 28.22 -9.71
CA LEU A 266 -0.76 28.75 -9.04
C LEU A 266 -0.32 30.10 -9.65
N VAL A 267 -0.33 30.23 -10.98
CA VAL A 267 0.06 31.47 -11.64
C VAL A 267 -0.97 32.60 -11.51
N MET A 268 -2.20 32.27 -11.11
CA MET A 268 -3.26 33.24 -10.84
C MET A 268 -3.19 33.84 -9.43
N LEU A 269 -2.38 33.27 -8.53
CA LEU A 269 -2.25 33.76 -7.17
C LEU A 269 -1.49 35.10 -7.16
N ASP A 270 -1.96 36.01 -6.30
CA ASP A 270 -1.23 37.23 -5.98
C ASP A 270 -0.12 36.92 -4.95
N GLU A 271 0.91 36.24 -5.42
CA GLU A 271 2.09 35.82 -4.65
C GLU A 271 3.36 36.30 -5.35
N GLU A 272 4.43 36.50 -4.60
CA GLU A 272 5.74 36.86 -5.14
C GLU A 272 6.22 35.77 -6.12
N LYS A 273 6.72 36.18 -7.28
CA LYS A 273 7.20 35.25 -8.32
C LYS A 273 8.27 34.28 -7.82
N GLU A 274 9.13 34.74 -6.93
CA GLU A 274 10.21 33.97 -6.33
C GLU A 274 9.64 32.85 -5.45
N LYS A 275 8.56 33.10 -4.70
CA LYS A 275 7.87 32.08 -3.90
C LYS A 275 7.20 31.04 -4.80
N LEU A 276 6.49 31.47 -5.83
CA LEU A 276 5.88 30.57 -6.81
C LEU A 276 6.94 29.71 -7.51
N ALA A 277 8.05 30.32 -7.94
CA ALA A 277 9.16 29.60 -8.57
C ALA A 277 9.77 28.56 -7.63
N LYS A 278 9.89 28.86 -6.32
CA LYS A 278 10.37 27.91 -5.31
C LYS A 278 9.41 26.74 -5.13
N VAL A 279 8.08 26.98 -5.10
CA VAL A 279 7.06 25.93 -5.03
C VAL A 279 7.11 25.03 -6.27
N PHE A 280 7.16 25.60 -7.48
CA PHE A 280 7.27 24.81 -8.71
C PHE A 280 8.56 23.98 -8.75
N ARG A 281 9.69 24.57 -8.37
CA ARG A 281 10.99 23.85 -8.33
C ARG A 281 10.95 22.70 -7.34
N PHE A 282 10.41 22.91 -6.16
CA PHE A 282 10.27 21.87 -5.14
C PHE A 282 9.46 20.68 -5.65
N MET A 283 8.31 20.93 -6.29
CA MET A 283 7.51 19.85 -6.89
C MET A 283 8.24 19.18 -8.07
N HIS A 284 8.88 19.97 -8.93
CA HIS A 284 9.60 19.47 -10.11
C HIS A 284 10.78 18.55 -9.74
N GLU A 285 11.52 18.90 -8.69
CA GLU A 285 12.69 18.16 -8.22
C GLU A 285 12.31 16.95 -7.32
N ASN A 286 11.03 16.81 -6.96
CA ASN A 286 10.53 15.76 -6.09
C ASN A 286 9.68 14.75 -6.87
N ASP A 287 10.33 13.80 -7.53
CA ASP A 287 9.62 12.74 -8.28
C ASP A 287 8.61 11.94 -7.44
N HIS A 288 8.77 11.91 -6.10
CA HIS A 288 7.86 11.23 -5.17
C HIS A 288 6.75 12.14 -4.59
N PHE A 289 6.64 13.38 -5.04
CA PHE A 289 5.64 14.32 -4.50
C PHE A 289 4.22 13.75 -4.52
N PHE A 290 3.86 13.08 -5.62
CA PHE A 290 2.53 12.49 -5.82
C PHE A 290 2.24 11.28 -4.92
N LEU A 291 3.24 10.60 -4.38
CA LEU A 291 3.04 9.46 -3.48
C LEU A 291 2.14 9.83 -2.29
N ASN A 292 2.36 11.00 -1.69
CA ASN A 292 1.57 11.48 -0.56
C ASN A 292 0.16 11.95 -0.93
N LEU A 293 -0.19 11.92 -2.22
CA LEU A 293 -1.55 12.07 -2.74
C LEU A 293 -2.18 10.71 -3.07
N THR A 294 -1.41 9.80 -3.67
CA THR A 294 -1.86 8.43 -4.00
C THR A 294 -2.20 7.63 -2.73
N MET A 295 -1.39 7.76 -1.67
CA MET A 295 -1.60 7.04 -0.41
C MET A 295 -2.93 7.37 0.27
N PRO A 296 -3.28 8.63 0.57
CA PRO A 296 -4.57 8.94 1.18
C PRO A 296 -5.74 8.70 0.21
N ALA A 297 -5.54 8.80 -1.11
CA ALA A 297 -6.54 8.40 -2.09
C ALA A 297 -6.84 6.90 -2.01
N SER A 298 -5.80 6.05 -1.93
CA SER A 298 -5.93 4.62 -1.71
C SER A 298 -6.59 4.31 -0.36
N LYS A 299 -6.12 4.96 0.72
CA LYS A 299 -6.66 4.80 2.08
C LYS A 299 -8.16 5.08 2.16
N CYS A 300 -8.63 6.24 1.72
CA CYS A 300 -10.05 6.55 1.79
C CYS A 300 -10.90 5.67 0.86
N THR A 301 -10.31 5.08 -0.17
CA THR A 301 -10.98 4.12 -1.05
C THR A 301 -11.17 2.78 -0.36
N VAL A 302 -10.12 2.19 0.22
CA VAL A 302 -10.19 0.86 0.84
C VAL A 302 -10.88 0.88 2.20
N ASP A 303 -10.80 1.98 2.96
CA ASP A 303 -11.48 2.12 4.24
C ASP A 303 -13.01 2.07 4.14
N ALA A 304 -13.57 2.34 2.95
CA ALA A 304 -15.00 2.17 2.71
C ALA A 304 -15.48 0.71 2.87
N ALA A 305 -14.56 -0.26 2.80
CA ALA A 305 -14.84 -1.67 3.02
C ALA A 305 -14.73 -2.10 4.51
N ALA A 306 -14.23 -1.25 5.39
CA ALA A 306 -14.08 -1.59 6.80
C ALA A 306 -15.42 -1.84 7.48
N GLY A 307 -15.49 -2.82 8.38
CA GLY A 307 -16.67 -3.13 9.18
C GLY A 307 -17.75 -3.95 8.45
N ILE A 308 -17.48 -4.49 7.26
CA ILE A 308 -18.42 -5.39 6.58
C ILE A 308 -18.29 -6.78 7.18
N GLU A 309 -19.28 -7.14 7.99
CA GLU A 309 -19.32 -8.41 8.70
C GLU A 309 -19.30 -9.60 7.72
N GLY A 310 -18.52 -10.63 8.04
CA GLY A 310 -18.36 -11.81 7.18
C GLY A 310 -17.43 -11.61 5.96
N SER A 311 -16.83 -10.43 5.78
CA SER A 311 -15.87 -10.21 4.71
C SER A 311 -14.44 -10.55 5.13
N SER A 312 -13.79 -11.37 4.34
CA SER A 312 -12.37 -11.76 4.47
C SER A 312 -11.41 -10.82 3.72
N LEU A 313 -11.91 -9.71 3.20
CA LEU A 313 -11.13 -8.73 2.45
C LEU A 313 -10.11 -8.02 3.36
N VAL A 314 -8.86 -7.96 2.92
CA VAL A 314 -7.79 -7.16 3.55
C VAL A 314 -7.94 -5.71 3.10
N TYR A 315 -8.31 -4.81 4.00
CA TYR A 315 -8.47 -3.39 3.68
C TYR A 315 -7.32 -2.51 4.18
N THR A 316 -6.41 -3.08 4.98
CA THR A 316 -5.20 -2.39 5.45
C THR A 316 -4.01 -3.33 5.40
N MET A 317 -2.92 -2.88 4.84
CA MET A 317 -1.56 -3.39 5.03
C MET A 317 -0.68 -2.22 5.47
N ALA A 318 0.23 -2.43 6.43
CA ALA A 318 1.09 -1.38 6.97
C ALA A 318 2.36 -1.97 7.60
N ARG A 319 3.45 -1.20 7.72
CA ARG A 319 4.70 -1.65 8.31
C ARG A 319 5.46 -0.51 8.99
N ASN A 320 6.12 -0.81 10.10
CA ASN A 320 6.84 0.17 10.93
C ASN A 320 8.37 -0.06 11.01
N GLY A 321 8.89 -1.02 10.22
CA GLY A 321 10.31 -1.39 10.26
C GLY A 321 10.64 -2.47 11.30
N THR A 322 9.71 -2.79 12.19
CA THR A 322 9.80 -3.87 13.18
C THR A 322 8.77 -4.95 12.84
N GLU A 323 7.54 -4.53 12.62
CA GLU A 323 6.43 -5.39 12.24
C GLU A 323 5.75 -4.94 10.94
N PHE A 324 5.21 -5.93 10.24
CA PHE A 324 4.19 -5.78 9.20
C PHE A 324 2.85 -6.17 9.80
N GLY A 325 1.78 -5.46 9.45
CA GLY A 325 0.44 -5.76 9.94
C GLY A 325 -0.64 -5.63 8.88
N ILE A 326 -1.72 -6.39 9.05
CA ILE A 326 -2.92 -6.31 8.23
C ILE A 326 -4.19 -6.17 9.09
N ARG A 327 -5.26 -5.65 8.47
CA ARG A 327 -6.60 -5.62 9.04
C ARG A 327 -7.61 -6.16 8.03
N LEU A 328 -8.62 -6.89 8.51
CA LEU A 328 -9.69 -7.45 7.68
C LEU A 328 -10.96 -6.62 7.79
N ALA A 329 -11.71 -6.52 6.71
CA ALA A 329 -13.00 -5.83 6.68
C ALA A 329 -13.99 -6.40 7.72
N GLY A 330 -14.02 -7.73 7.91
CA GLY A 330 -14.85 -8.39 8.94
C GLY A 330 -14.29 -8.35 10.37
N LEU A 331 -13.04 -7.89 10.56
CA LEU A 331 -12.34 -7.77 11.85
C LEU A 331 -11.61 -6.42 11.93
N PRO A 332 -12.32 -5.28 11.82
CA PRO A 332 -11.70 -3.98 11.59
C PRO A 332 -10.89 -3.45 12.77
N ASP A 333 -11.18 -3.90 14.00
CA ASP A 333 -10.54 -3.39 15.22
C ASP A 333 -9.27 -4.16 15.60
N ARG A 334 -8.87 -5.15 14.79
CA ARG A 334 -7.77 -6.05 15.12
C ARG A 334 -6.65 -5.98 14.08
N TRP A 335 -5.42 -5.82 14.56
CA TRP A 335 -4.20 -6.01 13.80
C TRP A 335 -3.75 -7.47 13.87
N PHE A 336 -3.29 -7.99 12.73
CA PHE A 336 -2.60 -9.26 12.64
C PHE A 336 -1.20 -8.99 12.13
N THR A 337 -0.19 -9.32 12.95
CA THR A 337 1.18 -8.87 12.69
C THR A 337 2.15 -10.03 12.52
N GLY A 338 3.26 -9.72 11.89
CA GLY A 338 4.45 -10.56 11.80
C GLY A 338 5.69 -9.69 11.63
N PRO A 339 6.89 -10.24 11.79
CA PRO A 339 8.12 -9.46 11.70
C PRO A 339 8.25 -8.82 10.30
N ALA A 340 8.59 -7.54 10.25
CA ALA A 340 8.83 -6.84 8.98
C ALA A 340 9.90 -7.57 8.16
N SER A 341 9.65 -7.74 6.87
CA SER A 341 10.55 -8.47 5.95
C SER A 341 11.76 -7.61 5.54
N VAL A 342 12.82 -8.26 5.12
CA VAL A 342 13.92 -7.60 4.40
C VAL A 342 13.51 -7.44 2.94
N VAL A 343 13.82 -6.30 2.34
CA VAL A 343 13.51 -6.01 0.95
C VAL A 343 14.58 -6.64 0.05
N ASP A 344 14.17 -7.43 -0.93
CA ASP A 344 15.03 -7.94 -1.98
C ASP A 344 15.05 -6.96 -3.16
N GLY A 345 16.23 -6.42 -3.51
CA GLY A 345 16.28 -5.38 -4.52
C GLY A 345 17.66 -4.88 -4.88
N LEU A 346 17.67 -3.76 -5.60
CA LEU A 346 18.88 -3.09 -6.07
C LEU A 346 19.30 -1.98 -5.10
N TYR A 347 20.56 -1.98 -4.74
CA TYR A 347 21.15 -0.97 -3.86
C TYR A 347 21.82 0.14 -4.68
N LEU A 348 21.74 1.36 -4.16
CA LEU A 348 22.48 2.50 -4.71
C LEU A 348 23.98 2.30 -4.49
N PRO A 349 24.85 2.92 -5.34
CA PRO A 349 26.30 2.78 -5.20
C PRO A 349 26.79 3.11 -3.79
N GLY A 350 27.57 2.22 -3.21
CA GLY A 350 28.14 2.35 -1.87
C GLY A 350 27.31 1.75 -0.75
N PHE A 351 26.15 1.16 -1.04
CA PHE A 351 25.28 0.49 -0.07
C PHE A 351 25.07 -0.99 -0.39
N SER A 352 24.68 -1.75 0.61
CA SER A 352 24.44 -3.19 0.57
C SER A 352 23.24 -3.59 1.43
N ALA A 353 22.92 -4.88 1.48
CA ALA A 353 21.88 -5.43 2.36
C ALA A 353 22.17 -5.16 3.85
N ASP A 354 23.43 -5.06 4.24
CA ASP A 354 23.82 -4.78 5.63
C ASP A 354 23.47 -3.36 6.09
N ASP A 355 23.20 -2.46 5.14
CA ASP A 355 22.82 -1.07 5.41
C ASP A 355 21.29 -0.88 5.43
N ALA A 356 20.55 -1.89 5.01
CA ALA A 356 19.11 -1.81 4.86
C ALA A 356 18.35 -1.88 6.19
N ALA A 357 17.37 -1.00 6.37
CA ALA A 357 16.29 -1.23 7.32
C ALA A 357 15.35 -2.32 6.79
N ARG A 358 14.61 -2.97 7.69
CA ARG A 358 13.47 -3.78 7.31
C ARG A 358 12.38 -2.89 6.70
N ASP A 359 11.45 -3.49 5.97
CA ASP A 359 10.39 -2.78 5.27
C ASP A 359 9.57 -1.89 6.22
N VAL A 360 9.35 -0.63 5.82
CA VAL A 360 8.76 0.41 6.66
C VAL A 360 7.87 1.35 5.83
N GLY A 361 6.74 1.75 6.40
CA GLY A 361 5.83 2.77 5.85
C GLY A 361 4.43 2.27 5.52
N ASP A 362 3.47 3.19 5.46
CA ASP A 362 2.09 2.89 5.05
C ASP A 362 1.89 2.92 3.54
N SER A 363 2.92 3.18 2.76
CA SER A 363 2.80 3.27 1.30
C SER A 363 2.26 1.98 0.65
N VAL A 364 2.35 0.82 1.33
CA VAL A 364 1.71 -0.44 0.92
C VAL A 364 0.18 -0.36 0.84
N ILE A 365 -0.44 0.71 1.31
CA ILE A 365 -1.86 0.96 1.09
C ILE A 365 -2.19 1.10 -0.41
N THR A 366 -1.21 1.41 -1.24
CA THR A 366 -1.35 1.42 -2.70
C THR A 366 -1.58 0.03 -3.25
N GLU A 367 -0.84 -0.98 -2.79
CA GLU A 367 -1.05 -2.39 -3.12
C GLU A 367 -2.39 -2.89 -2.57
N THR A 368 -2.77 -2.46 -1.37
CA THR A 368 -4.09 -2.78 -0.81
C THR A 368 -5.21 -2.28 -1.71
N CYS A 369 -5.01 -1.15 -2.40
CA CYS A 369 -5.96 -0.56 -3.36
C CYS A 369 -5.86 -1.16 -4.77
N GLY A 370 -4.88 -2.03 -5.04
CA GLY A 370 -4.69 -2.69 -6.34
C GLY A 370 -3.76 -1.96 -7.31
N ILE A 371 -2.89 -1.07 -6.82
CA ILE A 371 -1.84 -0.39 -7.61
C ILE A 371 -0.46 -0.71 -7.01
N GLY A 372 0.59 0.02 -7.32
CA GLY A 372 1.94 -0.31 -6.85
C GLY A 372 2.41 -1.68 -7.35
N GLY A 373 2.82 -2.57 -6.47
CA GLY A 373 3.26 -3.94 -6.80
C GLY A 373 2.20 -4.78 -7.52
N PHE A 374 0.91 -4.46 -7.37
CA PHE A 374 -0.20 -5.08 -8.08
C PHE A 374 -0.35 -4.58 -9.52
N ALA A 375 0.22 -3.43 -9.84
CA ALA A 375 0.14 -2.80 -11.16
C ALA A 375 1.53 -2.64 -11.83
N MET A 376 2.51 -3.46 -11.49
CA MET A 376 3.88 -3.38 -12.07
C MET A 376 3.88 -3.51 -13.59
N ALA A 377 2.92 -4.23 -14.16
CA ALA A 377 2.74 -4.33 -15.60
C ALA A 377 2.42 -2.98 -16.28
N ALA A 378 1.85 -2.00 -15.55
CA ALA A 378 1.65 -0.65 -16.03
C ALA A 378 2.98 0.12 -16.17
N ALA A 379 3.98 -0.23 -15.36
CA ALA A 379 5.28 0.45 -15.30
C ALA A 379 6.46 -0.53 -15.50
N PRO A 380 6.64 -1.17 -16.67
CA PRO A 380 7.70 -2.17 -16.87
C PRO A 380 9.11 -1.63 -16.59
N ALA A 381 9.31 -0.31 -16.66
CA ALA A 381 10.57 0.33 -16.31
C ALA A 381 10.93 0.25 -14.82
N ILE A 382 9.99 -0.16 -13.95
CA ILE A 382 10.22 -0.37 -12.52
C ILE A 382 11.33 -1.39 -12.24
N VAL A 383 11.52 -2.36 -13.14
CA VAL A 383 12.59 -3.36 -13.03
C VAL A 383 14.00 -2.77 -12.97
N LYS A 384 14.18 -1.53 -13.42
CA LYS A 384 15.44 -0.81 -13.27
C LYS A 384 15.74 -0.39 -11.84
N PHE A 385 14.71 -0.41 -10.97
CA PHE A 385 14.80 -0.07 -9.55
C PHE A 385 14.71 -1.31 -8.67
N VAL A 386 13.82 -2.25 -9.01
CA VAL A 386 13.56 -3.42 -8.16
C VAL A 386 14.27 -4.71 -8.64
N GLY A 387 14.91 -4.66 -9.80
CA GLY A 387 15.51 -5.82 -10.44
C GLY A 387 14.54 -6.62 -11.31
N GLY A 388 15.04 -7.64 -12.00
CA GLY A 388 14.26 -8.49 -12.90
C GLY A 388 14.16 -7.97 -14.34
N SER A 389 13.19 -8.49 -15.09
CA SER A 389 12.89 -8.16 -16.49
C SER A 389 11.50 -7.52 -16.64
N PRO A 390 11.18 -6.88 -17.78
CA PRO A 390 9.82 -6.41 -18.05
C PRO A 390 8.75 -7.52 -18.01
N ALA A 391 9.13 -8.76 -18.38
CA ALA A 391 8.24 -9.91 -18.29
C ALA A 391 7.92 -10.26 -16.83
N ASP A 392 8.87 -10.11 -15.92
CA ASP A 392 8.64 -10.33 -14.49
C ASP A 392 7.64 -9.33 -13.92
N ALA A 393 7.69 -8.05 -14.34
CA ALA A 393 6.72 -7.05 -13.94
C ALA A 393 5.27 -7.47 -14.33
N VAL A 394 5.09 -8.03 -15.53
CA VAL A 394 3.80 -8.56 -15.98
C VAL A 394 3.41 -9.80 -15.16
N ASN A 395 4.34 -10.70 -14.88
CA ASN A 395 4.08 -11.91 -14.12
C ASN A 395 3.72 -11.62 -12.65
N PHE A 396 4.35 -10.63 -12.03
CA PHE A 396 3.96 -10.19 -10.68
C PHE A 396 2.50 -9.71 -10.66
N THR A 397 2.11 -8.84 -11.60
CA THR A 397 0.71 -8.40 -11.71
C THR A 397 -0.24 -9.58 -11.95
N ARG A 398 0.13 -10.54 -12.83
CA ARG A 398 -0.70 -11.73 -13.12
C ARG A 398 -0.94 -12.58 -11.87
N LYS A 399 0.08 -12.77 -11.05
CA LYS A 399 -0.05 -13.52 -9.79
C LYS A 399 -1.03 -12.88 -8.81
N MET A 400 -1.17 -11.58 -8.80
CA MET A 400 -2.06 -10.88 -7.86
C MET A 400 -3.54 -11.15 -8.15
N TYR A 401 -3.91 -11.52 -9.39
CA TYR A 401 -5.29 -11.94 -9.66
C TYR A 401 -5.69 -13.23 -8.94
N GLU A 402 -4.73 -14.09 -8.57
CA GLU A 402 -5.01 -15.34 -7.86
C GLU A 402 -5.57 -15.08 -6.44
N ILE A 403 -5.17 -13.97 -5.81
CA ILE A 403 -5.51 -13.61 -4.43
C ILE A 403 -6.51 -12.48 -4.30
N THR A 404 -7.05 -11.96 -5.41
CA THR A 404 -7.98 -10.84 -5.41
C THR A 404 -9.40 -11.24 -5.81
N LEU A 405 -10.36 -10.38 -5.51
CA LEU A 405 -11.79 -10.62 -5.70
C LEU A 405 -12.32 -10.05 -7.01
N ALA A 406 -11.67 -9.01 -7.56
CA ALA A 406 -12.15 -8.29 -8.74
C ALA A 406 -11.01 -7.66 -9.53
N GLU A 407 -11.36 -7.20 -10.74
CA GLU A 407 -10.54 -6.31 -11.57
C GLU A 407 -11.10 -4.89 -11.52
N ASN A 408 -10.23 -3.89 -11.45
CA ASN A 408 -10.65 -2.49 -11.39
C ASN A 408 -11.07 -2.00 -12.78
N ASP A 409 -12.25 -1.47 -12.89
CA ASP A 409 -12.79 -0.96 -14.16
C ASP A 409 -12.15 0.38 -14.62
N THR A 410 -11.59 1.11 -13.71
CA THR A 410 -10.97 2.44 -13.93
C THR A 410 -9.47 2.37 -14.03
N TYR A 411 -8.83 1.59 -13.15
CA TYR A 411 -7.38 1.40 -13.13
C TYR A 411 -7.00 0.29 -14.12
N GLN A 412 -6.66 0.68 -15.35
CA GLN A 412 -6.40 -0.24 -16.44
C GLN A 412 -4.93 -0.22 -16.85
N ILE A 413 -4.43 -1.38 -17.27
CA ILE A 413 -3.02 -1.61 -17.63
C ILE A 413 -2.90 -1.76 -19.15
N PRO A 414 -2.37 -0.76 -19.87
CA PRO A 414 -2.25 -0.82 -21.33
C PRO A 414 -1.47 -2.04 -21.84
N ALA A 415 -0.37 -2.41 -21.16
CA ALA A 415 0.46 -3.56 -21.52
C ALA A 415 -0.23 -4.92 -21.33
N MET A 416 -1.43 -4.95 -20.76
CA MET A 416 -2.27 -6.14 -20.57
C MET A 416 -3.63 -5.97 -21.26
N ASP A 417 -3.64 -5.37 -22.45
CA ASP A 417 -4.85 -5.12 -23.24
C ASP A 417 -5.95 -4.35 -22.47
N PHE A 418 -5.50 -3.37 -21.67
CA PHE A 418 -6.38 -2.57 -20.79
C PHE A 418 -7.14 -3.40 -19.75
N ARG A 419 -6.62 -4.55 -19.37
CA ARG A 419 -7.14 -5.31 -18.24
C ARG A 419 -7.08 -4.47 -16.98
N GLY A 420 -8.13 -4.54 -16.15
CA GLY A 420 -8.18 -3.83 -14.87
C GLY A 420 -7.17 -4.36 -13.85
N THR A 421 -6.67 -3.52 -12.96
CA THR A 421 -5.75 -3.97 -11.92
C THR A 421 -6.42 -4.94 -10.95
N PRO A 422 -5.70 -5.97 -10.43
CA PRO A 422 -6.23 -6.89 -9.43
C PRO A 422 -6.54 -6.14 -8.14
N THR A 423 -7.80 -6.25 -7.67
CA THR A 423 -8.33 -5.43 -6.57
C THR A 423 -9.09 -6.27 -5.56
N GLY A 424 -8.92 -5.94 -4.27
CA GLY A 424 -9.61 -6.62 -3.17
C GLY A 424 -8.91 -7.91 -2.75
N ILE A 425 -7.83 -7.81 -1.98
CA ILE A 425 -7.08 -8.95 -1.46
C ILE A 425 -7.99 -9.77 -0.54
N ASP A 426 -8.15 -11.06 -0.80
CA ASP A 426 -8.88 -12.01 0.05
C ASP A 426 -7.90 -12.84 0.87
N VAL A 427 -7.92 -12.70 2.21
CA VAL A 427 -7.03 -13.47 3.10
C VAL A 427 -7.20 -14.97 2.95
N VAL A 428 -8.41 -15.44 2.65
CA VAL A 428 -8.69 -16.88 2.42
C VAL A 428 -7.93 -17.36 1.19
N LYS A 429 -8.03 -16.64 0.07
CA LYS A 429 -7.28 -16.97 -1.17
C LYS A 429 -5.76 -16.90 -0.95
N VAL A 430 -5.28 -15.92 -0.17
CA VAL A 430 -3.84 -15.81 0.15
C VAL A 430 -3.35 -17.09 0.83
N VAL A 431 -4.09 -17.58 1.82
CA VAL A 431 -3.73 -18.79 2.58
C VAL A 431 -3.95 -20.05 1.74
N GLU A 432 -5.08 -20.16 1.05
CA GLU A 432 -5.44 -21.31 0.24
C GLU A 432 -4.41 -21.57 -0.88
N HIS A 433 -4.03 -20.51 -1.61
CA HIS A 433 -3.09 -20.63 -2.74
C HIS A 433 -1.62 -20.52 -2.33
N GLY A 434 -1.31 -20.10 -1.10
CA GLY A 434 0.05 -19.83 -0.65
C GLY A 434 0.74 -18.70 -1.43
N VAL A 435 -0.06 -17.75 -1.94
CA VAL A 435 0.42 -16.61 -2.72
C VAL A 435 0.32 -15.36 -1.88
N LEU A 436 1.47 -14.77 -1.54
CA LEU A 436 1.54 -13.50 -0.80
C LEU A 436 1.46 -12.30 -1.73
N PRO A 437 0.90 -11.17 -1.27
CA PRO A 437 0.94 -9.90 -1.99
C PRO A 437 2.35 -9.51 -2.41
N ALA A 438 2.52 -9.09 -3.66
CA ALA A 438 3.76 -8.49 -4.15
C ALA A 438 3.76 -6.99 -3.80
N ILE A 439 4.78 -6.55 -3.09
CA ILE A 439 4.95 -5.15 -2.67
C ILE A 439 6.24 -4.64 -3.30
N ASN A 440 6.18 -3.52 -4.01
CA ASN A 440 7.38 -2.81 -4.41
C ASN A 440 7.62 -1.63 -3.46
N THR A 441 8.86 -1.42 -3.05
CA THR A 441 9.17 -0.41 -2.02
C THR A 441 10.57 0.14 -2.17
N GLY A 442 10.79 1.35 -1.66
CA GLY A 442 12.13 1.87 -1.41
C GLY A 442 12.76 1.19 -0.19
N ILE A 443 14.08 1.16 -0.15
CA ILE A 443 14.85 0.64 0.99
C ILE A 443 15.44 1.83 1.74
N ALA A 444 15.03 2.00 3.00
CA ALA A 444 15.64 2.99 3.89
C ALA A 444 16.94 2.42 4.49
N HIS A 445 17.89 3.30 4.79
CA HIS A 445 19.04 2.91 5.62
C HIS A 445 18.60 2.55 7.03
N LYS A 446 19.26 1.57 7.67
CA LYS A 446 18.96 1.17 9.06
C LYS A 446 19.24 2.28 10.08
N ASP A 447 20.28 3.10 9.82
CA ASP A 447 20.59 4.25 10.66
C ASP A 447 19.77 5.47 10.21
N PRO A 448 19.23 6.25 11.17
CA PRO A 448 18.40 7.41 10.85
C PRO A 448 19.16 8.48 10.08
N GLY A 449 18.48 9.13 9.14
CA GLY A 449 19.00 10.32 8.47
C GLY A 449 19.95 10.10 7.30
N VAL A 450 20.22 8.87 6.92
CA VAL A 450 21.01 8.57 5.70
C VAL A 450 20.18 8.73 4.45
N GLY A 451 18.94 8.21 4.46
CA GLY A 451 18.03 8.31 3.33
C GLY A 451 17.69 6.97 2.69
N MET A 452 17.26 7.00 1.43
CA MET A 452 17.00 5.81 0.64
C MET A 452 18.31 5.22 0.13
N VAL A 453 18.49 3.91 0.29
CA VAL A 453 19.70 3.18 -0.11
C VAL A 453 19.45 2.19 -1.24
N GLY A 454 18.21 2.04 -1.67
CA GLY A 454 17.85 1.13 -2.75
C GLY A 454 16.33 1.06 -2.94
N ALA A 455 15.92 0.16 -3.80
CA ALA A 455 14.51 -0.20 -3.98
C ALA A 455 14.40 -1.67 -4.38
N GLY A 456 13.29 -2.30 -4.06
CA GLY A 456 13.11 -3.72 -4.32
C GLY A 456 11.68 -4.21 -4.17
N LEU A 457 11.58 -5.53 -4.19
CA LEU A 457 10.35 -6.26 -3.93
C LEU A 457 10.40 -6.87 -2.54
N VAL A 458 9.27 -6.86 -1.87
CA VAL A 458 9.14 -7.53 -0.59
C VAL A 458 7.91 -8.41 -0.57
N LYS A 459 8.05 -9.58 0.01
CA LYS A 459 6.92 -10.44 0.37
C LYS A 459 6.64 -10.21 1.86
N PRO A 460 5.40 -9.87 2.21
CA PRO A 460 5.04 -9.71 3.61
C PRO A 460 5.16 -11.03 4.37
N PRO A 461 5.26 -11.00 5.71
CA PRO A 461 5.33 -12.22 6.50
C PRO A 461 4.02 -13.01 6.40
N GLU A 462 4.12 -14.28 6.05
CA GLU A 462 2.97 -15.19 5.94
C GLU A 462 2.17 -15.27 7.25
N LYS A 463 2.86 -15.16 8.39
CA LYS A 463 2.26 -15.21 9.73
C LYS A 463 1.08 -14.26 9.88
N ALA A 464 1.17 -13.02 9.40
CA ALA A 464 0.10 -12.03 9.52
C ALA A 464 -1.18 -12.50 8.81
N PHE A 465 -1.06 -13.13 7.63
CA PHE A 465 -2.19 -13.64 6.87
C PHE A 465 -2.76 -14.93 7.48
N ARG A 466 -1.91 -15.83 7.96
CA ARG A 466 -2.33 -17.07 8.65
C ARG A 466 -3.11 -16.76 9.92
N ASP A 467 -2.59 -15.87 10.77
CA ASP A 467 -3.26 -15.47 12.00
C ASP A 467 -4.59 -14.75 11.73
N ALA A 468 -4.63 -13.91 10.70
CA ALA A 468 -5.84 -13.22 10.28
C ALA A 468 -6.90 -14.19 9.75
N PHE A 469 -6.50 -15.16 8.93
CA PHE A 469 -7.38 -16.22 8.44
C PHE A 469 -7.90 -17.08 9.59
N ALA A 470 -7.04 -17.53 10.51
CA ALA A 470 -7.44 -18.35 11.65
C ALA A 470 -8.47 -17.62 12.51
N ALA A 471 -8.22 -16.36 12.86
CA ALA A 471 -9.17 -15.55 13.63
C ALA A 471 -10.49 -15.29 12.89
N PHE A 472 -10.44 -15.15 11.56
CA PHE A 472 -11.63 -15.02 10.73
C PHE A 472 -12.45 -16.31 10.74
N ALA A 473 -11.81 -17.46 10.49
CA ALA A 473 -12.46 -18.77 10.56
C ALA A 473 -13.06 -19.03 11.94
N GLU A 474 -12.32 -18.82 13.03
CA GLU A 474 -12.81 -18.98 14.40
C GLU A 474 -14.07 -18.15 14.72
N LYS A 475 -14.13 -16.91 14.19
CA LYS A 475 -15.28 -16.03 14.42
C LYS A 475 -16.53 -16.49 13.68
N TYR A 476 -16.39 -17.04 12.48
CA TYR A 476 -17.52 -17.26 11.57
C TYR A 476 -17.87 -18.74 11.34
N THR A 477 -17.07 -19.69 11.87
CA THR A 477 -17.36 -21.13 11.85
C THR A 477 -17.70 -21.66 13.23
#